data_6ea8311d333739fb347593dca52a4dfb
#
_entry.id   6ea8311d333739fb347593dca52a4dfb
#
_cell.length_a   1.000
_cell.length_b   1.000
_cell.length_c   1.000
_cell.angle_alpha   90.00
_cell.angle_beta   90.00
_cell.angle_gamma   90.00
#
_symmetry.space_group_name_H-M   'P 1'
#
loop_
_entity.id
_entity.type
_entity.pdbx_description
1 polymer ?
#
loop_
_entity_poly.entity_id
_entity_poly.type
_entity_poly.pdbx_seq_one_letter_code
_entity_poly.pdbx_strand_id
1 'polypeptide(L)'
;MTMVTFRQGTEADAPAVNRLIEDNLQSGHLLPRTIDEILEHARRFIVAERDGAVIACAELAPLSATVAEVRSLVVDEHVRGNQIGPRLVTELAAAGAARGFATLCAFTHQPSHFVKLGFTIVPHMWVPEKIAHDCTSCPLFRRCGQYAVTLPLRVGVHVRPEQPAAVIYGGRTVGARRRNVERLHLQPSGALAPTEEDTRAVPA
;
A
#
# COMPACT_ATOMS: atom_id res chain seq x y z
N MET A 1 -20.26 15.95 20.91
CA MET A 1 -19.24 15.31 20.04
C MET A 1 -19.72 15.45 18.61
N THR A 2 -19.00 16.20 17.81
CA THR A 2 -19.36 16.41 16.41
C THR A 2 -19.11 15.14 15.60
N MET A 3 -20.09 14.69 14.83
CA MET A 3 -20.05 13.44 14.10
C MET A 3 -19.23 13.62 12.82
N VAL A 4 -18.30 12.69 12.56
CA VAL A 4 -17.56 12.62 11.28
C VAL A 4 -18.37 11.76 10.31
N THR A 5 -18.72 12.32 9.15
CA THR A 5 -19.39 11.62 8.06
C THR A 5 -18.40 11.26 6.96
N PHE A 6 -18.61 10.11 6.34
CA PHE A 6 -17.82 9.65 5.20
C PHE A 6 -18.71 9.58 3.97
N ARG A 7 -18.30 10.20 2.91
CA ARG A 7 -19.08 10.25 1.67
C ARG A 7 -18.20 10.28 0.43
N GLN A 8 -18.79 9.98 -0.70
CA GLN A 8 -18.12 10.16 -1.98
C GLN A 8 -17.82 11.65 -2.21
N GLY A 9 -16.64 11.93 -2.75
CA GLY A 9 -16.23 13.26 -3.15
C GLY A 9 -17.00 13.79 -4.36
N THR A 10 -17.07 15.10 -4.44
CA THR A 10 -17.67 15.86 -5.55
C THR A 10 -16.67 16.88 -6.05
N GLU A 11 -16.94 17.50 -7.20
CA GLU A 11 -16.09 18.57 -7.75
C GLU A 11 -15.98 19.76 -6.77
N ALA A 12 -17.05 20.03 -5.99
CA ALA A 12 -17.03 21.09 -4.98
C ALA A 12 -16.01 20.85 -3.84
N ASP A 13 -15.60 19.58 -3.61
CA ASP A 13 -14.62 19.23 -2.61
C ASP A 13 -13.16 19.41 -3.10
N ALA A 14 -12.96 19.56 -4.41
CA ALA A 14 -11.61 19.57 -5.00
C ALA A 14 -10.68 20.63 -4.38
N PRO A 15 -11.10 21.88 -4.09
CA PRO A 15 -10.23 22.86 -3.44
C PRO A 15 -9.81 22.44 -2.02
N ALA A 16 -10.70 21.81 -1.25
CA ALA A 16 -10.39 21.33 0.09
C ALA A 16 -9.46 20.11 0.06
N VAL A 17 -9.70 19.16 -0.86
CA VAL A 17 -8.85 18.01 -1.10
C VAL A 17 -7.45 18.43 -1.55
N ASN A 18 -7.35 19.40 -2.49
CA ASN A 18 -6.07 19.91 -2.94
C ASN A 18 -5.27 20.51 -1.78
N ARG A 19 -5.90 21.37 -0.96
CA ARG A 19 -5.26 21.96 0.21
C ARG A 19 -4.76 20.90 1.18
N LEU A 20 -5.58 19.91 1.51
CA LEU A 20 -5.17 18.79 2.38
C LEU A 20 -3.95 18.05 1.85
N ILE A 21 -3.87 17.82 0.54
CA ILE A 21 -2.71 17.18 -0.09
C ILE A 21 -1.50 18.09 0.01
N GLU A 22 -1.61 19.36 -0.36
CA GLU A 22 -0.52 20.34 -0.34
C GLU A 22 0.07 20.52 1.06
N ASP A 23 -0.76 20.69 2.07
CA ASP A 23 -0.34 20.87 3.46
C ASP A 23 0.40 19.64 4.02
N ASN A 24 0.20 18.47 3.40
CA ASN A 24 0.80 17.20 3.84
C ASN A 24 1.90 16.67 2.91
N LEU A 25 2.28 17.38 1.85
CA LEU A 25 3.29 16.91 0.89
C LEU A 25 4.62 16.57 1.58
N GLN A 26 5.10 17.43 2.47
CA GLN A 26 6.40 17.24 3.12
C GLN A 26 6.42 16.20 4.23
N SER A 27 5.29 16.03 4.93
CA SER A 27 5.19 15.12 6.07
C SER A 27 4.71 13.72 5.71
N GLY A 28 4.02 13.57 4.57
CA GLY A 28 3.28 12.34 4.23
C GLY A 28 3.87 11.50 3.10
N HIS A 29 5.01 11.87 2.53
CA HIS A 29 5.55 11.22 1.31
C HIS A 29 4.53 11.14 0.17
N LEU A 30 3.67 12.15 0.08
CA LEU A 30 2.66 12.28 -0.96
C LEU A 30 3.29 12.87 -2.24
N LEU A 31 2.71 12.52 -3.37
CA LEU A 31 3.02 13.19 -4.63
C LEU A 31 2.06 14.38 -4.80
N PRO A 32 2.54 15.51 -5.33
CA PRO A 32 1.68 16.65 -5.64
C PRO A 32 0.63 16.26 -6.68
N ARG A 33 -0.53 16.86 -6.57
CA ARG A 33 -1.64 16.69 -7.51
C ARG A 33 -2.13 18.05 -7.96
N THR A 34 -2.41 18.19 -9.23
CA THR A 34 -3.03 19.41 -9.74
C THR A 34 -4.52 19.46 -9.37
N ILE A 35 -5.05 20.68 -9.26
CA ILE A 35 -6.49 20.84 -9.00
C ILE A 35 -7.34 20.22 -10.12
N ASP A 36 -6.87 20.29 -11.36
CA ASP A 36 -7.58 19.74 -12.53
C ASP A 36 -7.64 18.20 -12.45
N GLU A 37 -6.57 17.51 -12.04
CA GLU A 37 -6.59 16.07 -11.79
C GLU A 37 -7.57 15.70 -10.68
N ILE A 38 -7.64 16.50 -9.62
CA ILE A 38 -8.55 16.25 -8.50
C ILE A 38 -10.00 16.46 -8.95
N LEU A 39 -10.28 17.49 -9.74
CA LEU A 39 -11.59 17.74 -10.33
C LEU A 39 -12.04 16.58 -11.24
N GLU A 40 -11.16 16.14 -12.15
CA GLU A 40 -11.44 15.00 -13.04
C GLU A 40 -11.74 13.72 -12.25
N HIS A 41 -11.02 13.53 -11.14
CA HIS A 41 -11.13 12.33 -10.32
C HIS A 41 -12.03 12.50 -9.08
N ALA A 42 -12.76 13.60 -8.92
CA ALA A 42 -13.48 13.94 -7.71
C ALA A 42 -14.34 12.78 -7.17
N ARG A 43 -15.05 12.08 -8.05
CA ARG A 43 -15.90 10.94 -7.71
C ARG A 43 -15.14 9.65 -7.33
N ARG A 44 -13.82 9.62 -7.48
CA ARG A 44 -12.97 8.52 -7.01
C ARG A 44 -12.55 8.71 -5.55
N PHE A 45 -12.67 9.94 -5.03
CA PHE A 45 -12.36 10.22 -3.63
C PHE A 45 -13.48 9.80 -2.70
N ILE A 46 -13.11 9.34 -1.51
CA ILE A 46 -13.94 9.36 -0.33
C ILE A 46 -13.39 10.44 0.58
N VAL A 47 -14.25 11.30 1.05
CA VAL A 47 -13.91 12.40 1.97
C VAL A 47 -14.54 12.15 3.33
N ALA A 48 -13.82 12.53 4.38
CA ALA A 48 -14.36 12.61 5.73
C ALA A 48 -14.67 14.08 6.02
N GLU A 49 -15.91 14.34 6.42
CA GLU A 49 -16.42 15.68 6.70
C GLU A 49 -16.83 15.81 8.17
N ARG A 50 -16.52 16.95 8.77
CA ARG A 50 -16.94 17.34 10.10
C ARG A 50 -17.31 18.82 10.09
N ASP A 51 -18.52 19.15 10.54
CA ASP A 51 -19.03 20.54 10.60
C ASP A 51 -18.99 21.27 9.24
N GLY A 52 -19.24 20.53 8.13
CA GLY A 52 -19.20 21.09 6.78
C GLY A 52 -17.79 21.25 6.20
N ALA A 53 -16.74 20.89 6.93
CA ALA A 53 -15.36 20.95 6.47
C ALA A 53 -14.82 19.56 6.13
N VAL A 54 -14.14 19.42 4.99
CA VAL A 54 -13.40 18.20 4.61
C VAL A 54 -12.12 18.15 5.44
N ILE A 55 -12.01 17.12 6.29
CA ILE A 55 -10.89 16.91 7.23
C ILE A 55 -10.00 15.73 6.86
N ALA A 56 -10.39 14.92 5.89
CA ALA A 56 -9.57 13.85 5.38
C ALA A 56 -10.09 13.40 4.01
N CYS A 57 -9.21 12.80 3.22
CA CYS A 57 -9.56 12.24 1.91
C CYS A 57 -8.72 11.01 1.58
N ALA A 58 -9.23 10.20 0.66
CA ALA A 58 -8.47 9.15 -0.01
C ALA A 58 -9.11 8.84 -1.38
N GLU A 59 -8.29 8.52 -2.38
CA GLU A 59 -8.73 8.18 -3.74
C GLU A 59 -8.71 6.66 -3.95
N LEU A 60 -9.76 6.13 -4.57
CA LEU A 60 -9.81 4.80 -5.17
C LEU A 60 -9.40 4.91 -6.64
N ALA A 61 -8.12 4.78 -6.93
CA ALA A 61 -7.55 4.94 -8.26
C ALA A 61 -7.56 3.60 -9.02
N PRO A 62 -8.30 3.45 -10.13
CA PRO A 62 -8.24 2.25 -10.95
C PRO A 62 -6.85 2.11 -11.59
N LEU A 63 -6.21 0.95 -11.45
CA LEU A 63 -4.99 0.58 -12.19
C LEU A 63 -5.31 -0.36 -13.36
N SER A 64 -6.34 -1.19 -13.22
CA SER A 64 -6.87 -2.07 -14.26
C SER A 64 -8.36 -2.32 -13.99
N ALA A 65 -8.99 -3.20 -14.78
CA ALA A 65 -10.37 -3.61 -14.53
C ALA A 65 -10.55 -4.37 -13.20
N THR A 66 -9.48 -4.93 -12.65
CA THR A 66 -9.54 -5.80 -11.46
C THR A 66 -8.72 -5.28 -10.28
N VAL A 67 -7.83 -4.32 -10.47
CA VAL A 67 -6.95 -3.78 -9.44
C VAL A 67 -7.19 -2.28 -9.28
N ALA A 68 -7.41 -1.86 -8.03
CA ALA A 68 -7.45 -0.45 -7.66
C ALA A 68 -6.41 -0.15 -6.59
N GLU A 69 -6.00 1.12 -6.49
CA GLU A 69 -5.00 1.61 -5.55
C GLU A 69 -5.63 2.64 -4.60
N VAL A 70 -5.25 2.57 -3.33
CA VAL A 70 -5.46 3.66 -2.36
C VAL A 70 -4.42 4.73 -2.63
N ARG A 71 -4.84 5.90 -3.11
CA ARG A 71 -3.99 7.07 -3.35
C ARG A 71 -4.40 8.25 -2.49
N SER A 72 -3.49 9.18 -2.30
CA SER A 72 -3.76 10.46 -1.61
C SER A 72 -4.52 10.28 -0.29
N LEU A 73 -4.16 9.27 0.50
CA LEU A 73 -4.71 9.07 1.84
C LEU A 73 -4.13 10.13 2.77
N VAL A 74 -4.93 11.12 3.11
CA VAL A 74 -4.55 12.25 3.94
C VAL A 74 -5.57 12.46 5.03
N VAL A 75 -5.08 12.74 6.24
CA VAL A 75 -5.88 13.16 7.39
C VAL A 75 -5.27 14.43 7.94
N ASP A 76 -6.09 15.47 8.11
CA ASP A 76 -5.70 16.71 8.75
C ASP A 76 -5.00 16.41 10.09
N GLU A 77 -3.85 17.07 10.33
CA GLU A 77 -3.00 16.78 11.48
C GLU A 77 -3.71 16.96 12.83
N HIS A 78 -4.62 17.92 12.92
CA HIS A 78 -5.37 18.23 14.14
C HIS A 78 -6.41 17.18 14.53
N VAL A 79 -6.71 16.25 13.59
CA VAL A 79 -7.70 15.19 13.83
C VAL A 79 -7.11 13.79 13.69
N ARG A 80 -5.80 13.66 13.54
CA ARG A 80 -5.12 12.36 13.54
C ARG A 80 -5.33 11.63 14.86
N GLY A 81 -5.17 10.31 14.84
CA GLY A 81 -5.39 9.46 16.02
C GLY A 81 -6.86 9.07 16.26
N ASN A 82 -7.83 9.67 15.57
CA ASN A 82 -9.26 9.41 15.73
C ASN A 82 -9.83 8.35 14.77
N GLN A 83 -9.01 7.40 14.33
CA GLN A 83 -9.40 6.30 13.45
C GLN A 83 -9.98 6.72 12.08
N ILE A 84 -9.79 7.98 11.66
CA ILE A 84 -10.33 8.50 10.38
C ILE A 84 -9.63 7.82 9.20
N GLY A 85 -8.29 7.74 9.21
CA GLY A 85 -7.53 7.08 8.14
C GLY A 85 -7.89 5.60 7.95
N PRO A 86 -7.87 4.78 9.01
CA PRO A 86 -8.38 3.41 8.97
C PRO A 86 -9.77 3.29 8.35
N ARG A 87 -10.69 4.15 8.75
CA ARG A 87 -12.05 4.13 8.24
C ARG A 87 -12.14 4.52 6.77
N LEU A 88 -11.38 5.52 6.30
CA LEU A 88 -11.29 5.85 4.88
C LEU A 88 -10.86 4.64 4.04
N VAL A 89 -9.83 3.89 4.51
CA VAL A 89 -9.38 2.69 3.80
C VAL A 89 -10.46 1.62 3.77
N THR A 90 -11.22 1.44 4.87
CA THR A 90 -12.35 0.50 4.90
C THR A 90 -13.46 0.91 3.93
N GLU A 91 -13.82 2.18 3.88
CA GLU A 91 -14.82 2.70 2.93
C GLU A 91 -14.35 2.53 1.48
N LEU A 92 -13.05 2.78 1.20
CA LEU A 92 -12.47 2.53 -0.14
C LEU A 92 -12.50 1.05 -0.51
N ALA A 93 -12.21 0.14 0.45
CA ALA A 93 -12.28 -1.29 0.21
C ALA A 93 -13.72 -1.73 -0.12
N ALA A 94 -14.71 -1.21 0.61
CA ALA A 94 -16.13 -1.46 0.34
C ALA A 94 -16.55 -0.91 -1.04
N ALA A 95 -16.15 0.33 -1.36
CA ALA A 95 -16.42 0.94 -2.66
C ALA A 95 -15.73 0.18 -3.80
N GLY A 96 -14.51 -0.29 -3.59
CA GLY A 96 -13.76 -1.10 -4.55
C GLY A 96 -14.45 -2.43 -4.83
N ALA A 97 -14.86 -3.14 -3.79
CA ALA A 97 -15.61 -4.38 -3.91
C ALA A 97 -16.94 -4.18 -4.66
N ALA A 98 -17.71 -3.13 -4.31
CA ALA A 98 -18.96 -2.79 -4.97
C ALA A 98 -18.77 -2.45 -6.46
N ARG A 99 -17.65 -1.83 -6.84
CA ARG A 99 -17.29 -1.52 -8.22
C ARG A 99 -16.69 -2.70 -8.98
N GLY A 100 -16.53 -3.83 -8.33
CA GLY A 100 -16.10 -5.07 -8.95
C GLY A 100 -14.59 -5.31 -8.99
N PHE A 101 -13.78 -4.49 -8.34
CA PHE A 101 -12.35 -4.77 -8.20
C PHE A 101 -12.12 -6.05 -7.39
N ALA A 102 -11.11 -6.81 -7.79
CA ALA A 102 -10.71 -8.03 -7.11
C ALA A 102 -9.66 -7.76 -6.02
N THR A 103 -8.83 -6.75 -6.24
CA THR A 103 -7.70 -6.40 -5.35
C THR A 103 -7.64 -4.90 -5.14
N LEU A 104 -7.44 -4.52 -3.88
CA LEU A 104 -7.03 -3.17 -3.48
C LEU A 104 -5.56 -3.20 -3.10
N CYS A 105 -4.76 -2.30 -3.66
CA CYS A 105 -3.35 -2.16 -3.29
C CYS A 105 -3.06 -0.76 -2.74
N ALA A 106 -1.91 -0.61 -2.12
CA ALA A 106 -1.32 0.68 -1.78
C ALA A 106 0.20 0.60 -1.85
N PHE A 107 0.83 1.75 -2.08
CA PHE A 107 2.28 1.91 -2.06
C PHE A 107 2.63 2.92 -0.98
N THR A 108 3.38 2.50 0.02
CA THR A 108 3.55 3.27 1.25
C THR A 108 4.93 3.11 1.86
N HIS A 109 5.42 4.15 2.54
CA HIS A 109 6.61 4.06 3.40
C HIS A 109 6.29 3.51 4.79
N GLN A 110 5.00 3.43 5.17
CA GLN A 110 4.53 2.96 6.47
C GLN A 110 3.56 1.78 6.33
N PRO A 111 4.06 0.58 5.96
CA PRO A 111 3.20 -0.57 5.69
C PRO A 111 2.43 -1.07 6.92
N SER A 112 2.94 -0.83 8.13
CA SER A 112 2.30 -1.27 9.37
C SER A 112 0.87 -0.76 9.54
N HIS A 113 0.57 0.43 9.00
CA HIS A 113 -0.78 0.98 9.01
C HIS A 113 -1.75 0.09 8.21
N PHE A 114 -1.35 -0.30 7.01
CA PHE A 114 -2.16 -1.14 6.13
C PHE A 114 -2.22 -2.60 6.60
N VAL A 115 -1.14 -3.14 7.17
CA VAL A 115 -1.11 -4.49 7.72
C VAL A 115 -2.14 -4.66 8.84
N LYS A 116 -2.31 -3.65 9.71
CA LYS A 116 -3.36 -3.64 10.74
C LYS A 116 -4.78 -3.66 10.16
N LEU A 117 -4.95 -3.26 8.90
CA LEU A 117 -6.22 -3.27 8.17
C LEU A 117 -6.39 -4.53 7.30
N GLY A 118 -5.54 -5.53 7.47
CA GLY A 118 -5.62 -6.81 6.77
C GLY A 118 -4.86 -6.89 5.45
N PHE A 119 -4.12 -5.85 5.07
CA PHE A 119 -3.26 -5.91 3.89
C PHE A 119 -2.04 -6.79 4.14
N THR A 120 -1.56 -7.42 3.09
CA THR A 120 -0.33 -8.21 3.06
C THR A 120 0.76 -7.45 2.31
N ILE A 121 1.97 -7.41 2.84
CA ILE A 121 3.14 -6.87 2.14
C ILE A 121 3.53 -7.85 1.04
N VAL A 122 3.70 -7.35 -0.18
CA VAL A 122 4.04 -8.16 -1.35
C VAL A 122 5.21 -7.53 -2.11
N PRO A 123 5.95 -8.31 -2.90
CA PRO A 123 6.91 -7.74 -3.85
C PRO A 123 6.20 -6.82 -4.86
N HIS A 124 6.84 -5.70 -5.25
CA HIS A 124 6.27 -4.76 -6.23
C HIS A 124 5.82 -5.45 -7.53
N MET A 125 6.59 -6.44 -7.97
CA MET A 125 6.28 -7.20 -9.19
C MET A 125 4.95 -7.99 -9.13
N TRP A 126 4.33 -8.08 -7.96
CA TRP A 126 3.01 -8.70 -7.81
C TRP A 126 1.86 -7.74 -8.11
N VAL A 127 2.17 -6.46 -8.35
CA VAL A 127 1.24 -5.44 -8.82
C VAL A 127 1.78 -4.84 -10.12
N PRO A 128 1.84 -5.63 -11.21
CA PRO A 128 2.41 -5.20 -12.49
C PRO A 128 1.67 -4.01 -13.09
N GLU A 129 0.40 -3.85 -12.78
CA GLU A 129 -0.42 -2.72 -13.20
C GLU A 129 0.15 -1.38 -12.70
N LYS A 130 0.61 -1.34 -11.45
CA LYS A 130 1.26 -0.15 -10.90
C LYS A 130 2.58 0.15 -11.60
N ILE A 131 3.36 -0.90 -11.87
CA ILE A 131 4.64 -0.74 -12.56
C ILE A 131 4.41 -0.15 -13.95
N ALA A 132 3.46 -0.70 -14.71
CA ALA A 132 3.15 -0.24 -16.05
C ALA A 132 2.56 1.18 -16.08
N HIS A 133 1.71 1.50 -15.09
CA HIS A 133 0.99 2.79 -15.06
C HIS A 133 1.86 3.95 -14.60
N ASP A 134 2.62 3.77 -13.51
CA ASP A 134 3.30 4.89 -12.85
C ASP A 134 4.82 4.73 -12.74
N CYS A 135 5.31 3.49 -12.50
CA CYS A 135 6.70 3.33 -12.08
C CYS A 135 7.70 3.51 -13.23
N THR A 136 7.32 3.17 -14.45
CA THR A 136 8.21 3.27 -15.63
C THR A 136 8.65 4.71 -15.92
N SER A 137 7.81 5.69 -15.58
CA SER A 137 8.10 7.13 -15.73
C SER A 137 8.56 7.78 -14.42
N CYS A 138 8.56 7.06 -13.31
CA CYS A 138 8.88 7.63 -12.00
C CYS A 138 10.39 7.89 -11.85
N PRO A 139 10.80 9.13 -11.54
CA PRO A 139 12.22 9.46 -11.34
C PRO A 139 12.83 8.74 -10.13
N LEU A 140 12.01 8.26 -9.21
CA LEU A 140 12.43 7.52 -8.02
C LEU A 140 12.40 6.00 -8.21
N PHE A 141 12.09 5.48 -9.40
CA PHE A 141 11.89 4.05 -9.64
C PHE A 141 13.01 3.18 -9.09
N ARG A 142 14.27 3.56 -9.31
CA ARG A 142 15.45 2.81 -8.83
C ARG A 142 15.76 3.00 -7.35
N ARG A 143 15.13 3.97 -6.71
CA ARG A 143 15.32 4.34 -5.29
C ARG A 143 14.00 4.39 -4.55
N CYS A 144 13.00 3.67 -5.05
CA CYS A 144 11.68 3.58 -4.44
C CYS A 144 11.80 2.88 -3.07
N GLY A 145 11.58 3.63 -2.00
CA GLY A 145 11.56 3.11 -0.64
C GLY A 145 10.18 2.67 -0.16
N GLN A 146 9.19 2.61 -1.05
CA GLN A 146 7.82 2.22 -0.70
C GLN A 146 7.68 0.70 -0.63
N TYR A 147 6.79 0.24 0.22
CA TYR A 147 6.30 -1.13 0.27
C TYR A 147 5.01 -1.23 -0.55
N ALA A 148 4.90 -2.28 -1.35
CA ALA A 148 3.63 -2.64 -1.96
C ALA A 148 2.83 -3.49 -0.96
N VAL A 149 1.57 -3.12 -0.76
CA VAL A 149 0.63 -3.87 0.09
C VAL A 149 -0.65 -4.15 -0.67
N THR A 150 -1.26 -5.32 -0.45
CA THR A 150 -2.47 -5.74 -1.17
C THR A 150 -3.50 -6.31 -0.22
N LEU A 151 -4.77 -6.05 -0.53
CA LEU A 151 -5.94 -6.61 0.13
C LEU A 151 -6.84 -7.25 -0.93
N PRO A 152 -7.10 -8.58 -0.88
CA PRO A 152 -8.12 -9.22 -1.70
C PRO A 152 -9.52 -8.68 -1.33
N LEU A 153 -10.28 -8.22 -2.31
CA LEU A 153 -11.65 -7.74 -2.13
C LEU A 153 -12.69 -8.83 -2.43
N ARG A 154 -12.26 -9.95 -3.00
CA ARG A 154 -13.10 -11.12 -3.30
C ARG A 154 -12.48 -12.36 -2.70
N VAL A 155 -13.32 -13.26 -2.19
CA VAL A 155 -12.89 -14.56 -1.68
C VAL A 155 -12.28 -15.39 -2.81
N GLY A 156 -11.13 -16.01 -2.57
CA GLY A 156 -10.44 -16.88 -3.53
C GLY A 156 -9.49 -16.17 -4.50
N VAL A 157 -9.41 -14.83 -4.46
CA VAL A 157 -8.39 -14.09 -5.21
C VAL A 157 -7.10 -14.09 -4.43
N HIS A 158 -6.12 -14.84 -4.91
CA HIS A 158 -4.76 -14.75 -4.41
C HIS A 158 -3.97 -13.85 -5.36
N VAL A 159 -3.41 -12.77 -4.84
CA VAL A 159 -2.46 -11.93 -5.58
C VAL A 159 -1.14 -12.70 -5.65
N ARG A 160 -1.08 -13.66 -6.55
CA ARG A 160 0.17 -14.28 -6.99
C ARG A 160 0.25 -14.03 -8.49
N PRO A 161 1.41 -13.61 -9.01
CA PRO A 161 1.60 -13.65 -10.43
C PRO A 161 1.36 -15.09 -10.87
N GLU A 162 0.52 -15.30 -11.87
CA GLU A 162 0.50 -16.57 -12.58
C GLU A 162 1.95 -16.85 -12.98
N GLN A 163 2.46 -18.00 -12.59
CA GLN A 163 3.78 -18.40 -13.05
C GLN A 163 3.70 -18.36 -14.58
N PRO A 164 4.58 -17.64 -15.28
CA PRO A 164 4.57 -17.64 -16.72
C PRO A 164 4.59 -19.10 -17.16
N ALA A 165 3.61 -19.49 -17.96
CA ALA A 165 3.59 -20.80 -18.61
C ALA A 165 4.98 -21.03 -19.15
N ALA A 166 5.58 -22.18 -18.84
CA ALA A 166 6.97 -22.49 -19.07
C ALA A 166 7.45 -21.89 -20.40
N VAL A 167 8.40 -20.96 -20.31
CA VAL A 167 8.96 -20.31 -21.50
C VAL A 167 9.66 -21.40 -22.27
N ILE A 168 9.09 -21.78 -23.42
CA ILE A 168 9.68 -22.75 -24.31
C ILE A 168 10.83 -22.07 -25.08
N TYR A 169 12.02 -22.14 -24.53
CA TYR A 169 13.22 -21.79 -25.27
C TYR A 169 13.60 -22.96 -26.18
N GLY A 170 13.49 -22.79 -27.52
CA GLY A 170 14.08 -23.67 -28.51
C GLY A 170 13.52 -25.09 -28.56
N GLY A 171 12.22 -25.30 -28.41
CA GLY A 171 11.58 -26.60 -28.65
C GLY A 171 11.96 -27.74 -27.69
N ARG A 172 12.73 -27.47 -26.65
CA ARG A 172 12.99 -28.40 -25.55
C ARG A 172 12.20 -28.00 -24.35
N THR A 173 11.21 -28.80 -24.00
CA THR A 173 10.58 -28.76 -22.67
C THR A 173 11.67 -29.06 -21.65
N VAL A 174 12.18 -28.04 -20.99
CA VAL A 174 12.95 -28.26 -19.77
C VAL A 174 11.91 -28.65 -18.73
N GLY A 175 11.66 -29.93 -18.61
CA GLY A 175 10.84 -30.48 -17.56
C GLY A 175 11.37 -29.95 -16.25
N ALA A 176 10.46 -29.34 -15.46
CA ALA A 176 10.76 -29.00 -14.09
C ALA A 176 11.16 -30.29 -13.37
N ARG A 177 12.45 -30.58 -13.33
CA ARG A 177 12.96 -31.53 -12.36
C ARG A 177 12.54 -30.97 -11.02
N ARG A 178 11.60 -31.64 -10.36
CA ARG A 178 11.40 -31.49 -8.93
C ARG A 178 12.78 -31.71 -8.32
N ARG A 179 13.53 -30.66 -8.09
CA ARG A 179 14.63 -30.73 -7.15
C ARG A 179 13.95 -31.07 -5.83
N ASN A 180 14.24 -32.27 -5.32
CA ASN A 180 14.04 -32.54 -3.92
C ASN A 180 14.71 -31.39 -3.18
N VAL A 181 13.92 -30.46 -2.70
CA VAL A 181 14.40 -29.47 -1.74
C VAL A 181 14.55 -30.30 -0.49
N GLU A 182 15.75 -30.81 -0.26
CA GLU A 182 16.12 -31.31 1.06
C GLU A 182 15.75 -30.19 2.02
N ARG A 183 14.92 -30.53 3.00
CA ARG A 183 14.58 -29.61 4.07
C ARG A 183 15.90 -29.18 4.69
N LEU A 184 16.26 -27.92 4.51
CA LEU A 184 17.31 -27.29 5.29
C LEU A 184 16.89 -27.41 6.76
N HIS A 185 17.43 -28.39 7.44
CA HIS A 185 17.41 -28.43 8.89
C HIS A 185 18.31 -27.29 9.37
N LEU A 186 17.74 -26.15 9.66
CA LEU A 186 18.40 -25.11 10.43
C LEU A 186 18.64 -25.72 11.81
N GLN A 187 19.87 -26.13 12.05
CA GLN A 187 20.28 -26.41 13.41
C GLN A 187 20.20 -25.11 14.21
N PRO A 188 19.60 -25.13 15.40
CA PRO A 188 19.66 -23.96 16.26
C PRO A 188 21.12 -23.60 16.50
N SER A 189 21.51 -22.36 16.24
CA SER A 189 22.84 -21.84 16.58
C SER A 189 23.13 -22.21 18.04
N GLY A 190 24.15 -23.06 18.24
CA GLY A 190 24.63 -23.37 19.56
C GLY A 190 25.00 -22.07 20.27
N ALA A 191 24.50 -21.89 21.46
CA ALA A 191 24.89 -20.79 22.31
C ALA A 191 26.44 -20.77 22.36
N LEU A 192 27.02 -19.63 21.98
CA LEU A 192 28.43 -19.36 22.18
C LEU A 192 28.67 -19.49 23.67
N ALA A 193 29.48 -20.49 24.06
CA ALA A 193 29.98 -20.60 25.41
C ALA A 193 30.76 -19.32 25.73
N PRO A 194 30.64 -18.77 26.93
CA PRO A 194 31.42 -17.60 27.33
C PRO A 194 32.91 -18.00 27.33
N THR A 195 33.69 -17.28 26.54
CA THR A 195 35.17 -17.39 26.59
C THR A 195 35.63 -16.87 27.94
N GLU A 196 36.39 -17.72 28.66
CA GLU A 196 37.14 -17.40 29.87
C GLU A 196 38.30 -16.43 29.53
N GLU A 197 38.01 -15.14 29.39
CA GLU A 197 39.03 -14.09 29.35
C GLU A 197 38.39 -12.74 29.65
N ASP A 198 37.96 -12.53 30.88
CA ASP A 198 37.85 -11.17 31.44
C ASP A 198 37.87 -11.18 32.98
N THR A 199 38.92 -11.75 33.51
CA THR A 199 39.28 -11.58 34.94
C THR A 199 40.64 -10.88 35.02
N ARG A 200 40.70 -9.60 34.63
CA ARG A 200 41.79 -8.73 35.05
C ARG A 200 41.24 -7.65 35.98
N ALA A 201 41.58 -7.90 37.25
CA ALA A 201 41.41 -6.98 38.35
C ALA A 201 42.05 -5.62 38.04
N VAL A 202 41.33 -4.55 38.38
CA VAL A 202 41.85 -3.19 38.49
C VAL A 202 42.40 -3.08 39.92
N PRO A 203 43.69 -2.73 40.13
CA PRO A 203 44.21 -2.41 41.47
C PRO A 203 43.86 -0.95 41.81
N ALA A 204 43.70 -0.76 43.11
CA ALA A 204 43.39 0.39 43.95
C ALA A 204 43.72 1.80 43.44
#